data_ed8aa16c7bca57abd665d111203ae013
#
_entry.id   ed8aa16c7bca57abd665d111203ae013
#
_cell.length_a   1.000
_cell.length_b   1.000
_cell.length_c   1.000
_cell.angle_alpha   90.00
_cell.angle_beta   90.00
_cell.angle_gamma   90.00
#
_symmetry.space_group_name_H-M   'P 1'
#
loop_
_entity.id
_entity.type
_entity.pdbx_description
1 polymer ?
#
loop_
_entity_poly.entity_id
_entity_poly.type
_entity_poly.pdbx_seq_one_letter_code
_entity_poly.pdbx_strand_id
1 'polypeptide(L)'
;QGSLMMTAFAKVPMMFFMLLLGVLLYVFYIFQDAPVLFIPEKQVQTAGISKEFNQVHAQRKKAATAYLKNPKDPITKQQFIQSDKKLNYLRHTEMQRQQKVTGKRRNDTNYILPYFVLTQMSAGMIGLIVATILAAALSSIDSGLNSLASSTVIDWYQRLSPTEKSDRFLLNASRLATAGWGVFAVLAALAYGETDSIVELVNKVGSYFYGAILGVFALIWIKPANGWGAFIGLILGMFTVFLFDNLYVNPASHTYHFFANDTSCKKALSYLWLNPIGTFSVIIWGVLIGILSRSKSK
;
A
#
# COMPACT_ATOMS: atom_id res chain seq x y z
N GLN A 1 -7.79 -18.68 18.61
CA GLN A 1 -8.36 -19.05 17.28
C GLN A 1 -9.54 -18.13 16.92
N GLY A 2 -10.51 -17.86 17.82
CA GLY A 2 -11.67 -17.00 17.56
C GLY A 2 -11.31 -15.56 17.22
N SER A 3 -10.29 -14.97 17.85
CA SER A 3 -9.82 -13.61 17.57
C SER A 3 -9.27 -13.45 16.15
N LEU A 4 -8.49 -14.42 15.66
CA LEU A 4 -7.97 -14.41 14.28
C LEU A 4 -9.09 -14.54 13.24
N MET A 5 -10.05 -15.43 13.49
CA MET A 5 -11.23 -15.55 12.63
C MET A 5 -12.06 -14.28 12.60
N MET A 6 -12.32 -13.69 13.77
CA MET A 6 -13.07 -12.42 13.87
C MET A 6 -12.37 -11.29 13.11
N THR A 7 -11.04 -11.19 13.20
CA THR A 7 -10.25 -10.20 12.45
C THR A 7 -10.39 -10.42 10.94
N ALA A 8 -10.32 -11.67 10.46
CA ALA A 8 -10.47 -12.00 9.05
C ALA A 8 -11.86 -11.61 8.53
N PHE A 9 -12.93 -11.95 9.26
CA PHE A 9 -14.31 -11.61 8.88
C PHE A 9 -14.58 -10.11 8.95
N ALA A 10 -14.07 -9.39 9.95
CA ALA A 10 -14.26 -7.94 10.07
C ALA A 10 -13.52 -7.15 8.99
N LYS A 11 -12.39 -7.66 8.50
CA LYS A 11 -11.59 -7.00 7.46
C LYS A 11 -12.31 -6.91 6.12
N VAL A 12 -13.10 -7.90 5.74
CA VAL A 12 -13.82 -7.91 4.45
C VAL A 12 -14.83 -6.75 4.36
N PRO A 13 -15.81 -6.59 5.29
CA PRO A 13 -16.72 -5.45 5.23
C PRO A 13 -16.00 -4.12 5.40
N MET A 14 -14.96 -4.02 6.22
CA MET A 14 -14.16 -2.80 6.35
C MET A 14 -13.56 -2.38 5.02
N MET A 15 -12.94 -3.30 4.27
CA MET A 15 -12.38 -3.02 2.95
C MET A 15 -13.46 -2.63 1.95
N PHE A 16 -14.65 -3.26 2.00
CA PHE A 16 -15.78 -2.88 1.19
C PHE A 16 -16.21 -1.42 1.45
N PHE A 17 -16.35 -1.01 2.71
CA PHE A 17 -16.70 0.37 3.05
C PHE A 17 -15.63 1.37 2.63
N MET A 18 -14.33 1.03 2.72
CA MET A 18 -13.26 1.90 2.24
C MET A 18 -13.32 2.11 0.72
N LEU A 19 -13.55 1.04 -0.05
CA LEU A 19 -13.73 1.13 -1.50
C LEU A 19 -15.00 1.91 -1.86
N LEU A 20 -16.10 1.66 -1.15
CA LEU A 20 -17.35 2.39 -1.33
C LEU A 20 -17.17 3.89 -1.07
N LEU A 21 -16.43 4.28 -0.04
CA LEU A 21 -16.10 5.68 0.24
C LEU A 21 -15.38 6.33 -0.94
N GLY A 22 -14.42 5.63 -1.55
CA GLY A 22 -13.73 6.12 -2.76
C GLY A 22 -14.68 6.35 -3.93
N VAL A 23 -15.60 5.41 -4.18
CA VAL A 23 -16.63 5.54 -5.22
C VAL A 23 -17.58 6.71 -4.92
N LEU A 24 -18.02 6.86 -3.67
CA LEU A 24 -18.91 7.95 -3.26
C LEU A 24 -18.23 9.32 -3.42
N LEU A 25 -16.94 9.46 -3.08
CA LEU A 25 -16.17 10.67 -3.31
C LEU A 25 -16.04 11.00 -4.80
N TYR A 26 -15.80 9.99 -5.65
CA TYR A 26 -15.78 10.17 -7.09
C TYR A 26 -17.12 10.69 -7.61
N VAL A 27 -18.24 10.06 -7.20
CA VAL A 27 -19.59 10.49 -7.58
C VAL A 27 -19.88 11.91 -7.05
N PHE A 28 -19.50 12.22 -5.81
CA PHE A 28 -19.67 13.56 -5.23
C PHE A 28 -19.00 14.63 -6.11
N TYR A 29 -17.76 14.42 -6.55
CA TYR A 29 -17.03 15.36 -7.40
C TYR A 29 -17.42 15.32 -8.89
N ILE A 30 -18.40 14.51 -9.30
CA ILE A 30 -19.08 14.67 -10.58
C ILE A 30 -20.05 15.87 -10.49
N PHE A 31 -20.74 16.05 -9.36
CA PHE A 31 -21.82 17.01 -9.18
C PHE A 31 -21.41 18.28 -8.43
N GLN A 32 -20.34 18.23 -7.64
CA GLN A 32 -19.79 19.37 -6.91
C GLN A 32 -18.51 19.88 -7.58
N ASP A 33 -18.19 21.15 -7.34
CA ASP A 33 -17.00 21.77 -7.90
C ASP A 33 -15.74 21.07 -7.36
N ALA A 34 -14.90 20.65 -8.28
CA ALA A 34 -13.63 19.99 -7.99
C ALA A 34 -12.46 20.91 -8.40
N PRO A 35 -11.38 20.98 -7.62
CA PRO A 35 -10.17 21.65 -8.06
C PRO A 35 -9.51 20.88 -9.22
N VAL A 36 -8.67 21.55 -9.99
CA VAL A 36 -7.87 20.89 -11.05
C VAL A 36 -7.02 19.79 -10.44
N LEU A 37 -6.33 20.09 -9.33
CA LEU A 37 -5.60 19.15 -8.50
C LEU A 37 -6.01 19.34 -7.05
N PHE A 38 -6.11 18.26 -6.28
CA PHE A 38 -6.44 18.27 -4.85
C PHE A 38 -5.27 18.67 -3.95
N ILE A 39 -4.09 18.86 -4.51
CA ILE A 39 -2.90 19.33 -3.80
C ILE A 39 -3.13 20.79 -3.36
N PRO A 40 -2.72 21.21 -2.14
CA PRO A 40 -2.93 22.58 -1.66
C PRO A 40 -2.37 23.64 -2.61
N GLU A 41 -3.16 24.69 -2.89
CA GLU A 41 -2.84 25.77 -3.87
C GLU A 41 -1.49 26.45 -3.65
N LYS A 42 -1.04 26.58 -2.39
CA LYS A 42 0.30 27.11 -2.08
C LYS A 42 1.45 26.38 -2.74
N GLN A 43 1.19 25.14 -3.23
CA GLN A 43 2.19 24.28 -3.86
C GLN A 43 2.00 24.14 -5.37
N VAL A 44 0.91 24.69 -5.94
CA VAL A 44 0.52 24.47 -7.34
C VAL A 44 -0.05 25.75 -7.95
N GLN A 45 0.56 26.21 -9.03
CA GLN A 45 0.03 27.34 -9.83
C GLN A 45 -0.78 26.79 -11.01
N THR A 46 -2.12 26.70 -10.86
CA THR A 46 -3.02 26.15 -11.89
C THR A 46 -3.75 27.20 -12.73
N ALA A 47 -3.42 28.48 -12.58
CA ALA A 47 -4.18 29.61 -13.12
C ALA A 47 -4.49 29.55 -14.65
N GLY A 48 -3.60 28.94 -15.45
CA GLY A 48 -3.78 28.89 -16.90
C GLY A 48 -4.83 27.87 -17.39
N ILE A 49 -5.02 26.78 -16.66
CA ILE A 49 -5.88 25.65 -17.09
C ILE A 49 -7.25 25.64 -16.39
N SER A 50 -7.39 26.42 -15.31
CA SER A 50 -8.60 26.42 -14.46
C SER A 50 -9.87 26.78 -15.22
N LYS A 51 -9.81 27.72 -16.15
CA LYS A 51 -10.99 28.12 -16.96
C LYS A 51 -11.48 26.97 -17.86
N GLU A 52 -10.58 26.32 -18.59
CA GLU A 52 -10.94 25.19 -19.45
C GLU A 52 -11.43 24.00 -18.62
N PHE A 53 -10.76 23.70 -17.52
CA PHE A 53 -11.14 22.64 -16.59
C PHE A 53 -12.58 22.85 -16.07
N ASN A 54 -12.92 24.05 -15.60
CA ASN A 54 -14.25 24.37 -15.09
C ASN A 54 -15.33 24.25 -16.18
N GLN A 55 -15.04 24.64 -17.42
CA GLN A 55 -15.95 24.44 -18.54
C GLN A 55 -16.21 22.96 -18.83
N VAL A 56 -15.17 22.16 -18.90
CA VAL A 56 -15.28 20.71 -19.12
C VAL A 56 -15.98 20.02 -17.95
N HIS A 57 -15.71 20.46 -16.71
CA HIS A 57 -16.40 19.96 -15.51
C HIS A 57 -17.90 20.24 -15.56
N ALA A 58 -18.29 21.45 -15.96
CA ALA A 58 -19.71 21.82 -16.13
C ALA A 58 -20.38 20.99 -17.24
N GLN A 59 -19.68 20.70 -18.33
CA GLN A 59 -20.16 19.80 -19.39
C GLN A 59 -20.37 18.37 -18.87
N ARG A 60 -19.40 17.85 -18.12
CA ARG A 60 -19.49 16.52 -17.50
C ARG A 60 -20.68 16.42 -16.54
N LYS A 61 -20.88 17.43 -15.68
CA LYS A 61 -22.02 17.50 -14.76
C LYS A 61 -23.36 17.49 -15.51
N LYS A 62 -23.48 18.27 -16.60
CA LYS A 62 -24.69 18.28 -17.45
C LYS A 62 -24.93 16.91 -18.09
N ALA A 63 -23.90 16.31 -18.67
CA ALA A 63 -23.98 14.99 -19.30
C ALA A 63 -24.33 13.89 -18.28
N ALA A 64 -23.74 13.91 -17.08
CA ALA A 64 -24.09 13.01 -15.99
C ALA A 64 -25.56 13.14 -15.57
N THR A 65 -26.05 14.38 -15.41
CA THR A 65 -27.45 14.64 -15.06
C THR A 65 -28.41 14.17 -16.14
N ALA A 66 -28.07 14.37 -17.43
CA ALA A 66 -28.86 13.90 -18.56
C ALA A 66 -28.90 12.36 -18.61
N TYR A 67 -27.74 11.71 -18.39
CA TYR A 67 -27.65 10.25 -18.33
C TYR A 67 -28.47 9.65 -17.18
N LEU A 68 -28.49 10.28 -16.00
CA LEU A 68 -29.33 9.84 -14.87
C LEU A 68 -30.82 9.91 -15.18
N LYS A 69 -31.27 10.89 -15.98
CA LYS A 69 -32.67 11.02 -16.39
C LYS A 69 -33.08 9.95 -17.42
N ASN A 70 -32.16 9.56 -18.29
CA ASN A 70 -32.40 8.51 -19.30
C ASN A 70 -31.20 7.56 -19.44
N PRO A 71 -31.04 6.57 -18.53
CA PRO A 71 -29.88 5.67 -18.50
C PRO A 71 -29.75 4.75 -19.72
N LYS A 72 -30.80 4.61 -20.52
CA LYS A 72 -30.80 3.75 -21.73
C LYS A 72 -30.32 4.48 -22.98
N ASP A 73 -30.19 5.80 -22.94
CA ASP A 73 -29.75 6.60 -24.09
C ASP A 73 -28.22 6.48 -24.29
N PRO A 74 -27.78 5.88 -25.41
CA PRO A 74 -26.36 5.72 -25.68
C PRO A 74 -25.63 7.06 -25.95
N ILE A 75 -26.36 8.09 -26.40
CA ILE A 75 -25.78 9.40 -26.72
C ILE A 75 -25.34 10.13 -25.44
N THR A 76 -26.22 10.19 -24.47
CA THR A 76 -25.92 10.84 -23.16
C THR A 76 -24.80 10.12 -22.43
N LYS A 77 -24.78 8.76 -22.49
CA LYS A 77 -23.68 7.97 -21.94
C LYS A 77 -22.34 8.31 -22.63
N GLN A 78 -22.33 8.41 -23.95
CA GLN A 78 -21.10 8.70 -24.70
C GLN A 78 -20.60 10.12 -24.44
N GLN A 79 -21.51 11.11 -24.31
CA GLN A 79 -21.16 12.46 -23.92
C GLN A 79 -20.53 12.54 -22.52
N PHE A 80 -21.06 11.79 -21.58
CA PHE A 80 -20.47 11.69 -20.23
C PHE A 80 -19.06 11.10 -20.30
N ILE A 81 -18.87 9.97 -20.99
CA ILE A 81 -17.57 9.30 -21.13
C ILE A 81 -16.54 10.23 -21.82
N GLN A 82 -16.93 10.98 -22.84
CA GLN A 82 -16.02 11.89 -23.54
C GLN A 82 -15.62 13.06 -22.66
N SER A 83 -16.57 13.67 -21.95
CA SER A 83 -16.28 14.79 -21.04
C SER A 83 -15.41 14.34 -19.85
N ASP A 84 -15.64 13.14 -19.32
CA ASP A 84 -14.83 12.56 -18.25
C ASP A 84 -13.39 12.25 -18.73
N LYS A 85 -13.22 11.67 -19.92
CA LYS A 85 -11.91 11.45 -20.53
C LYS A 85 -11.16 12.76 -20.75
N LYS A 86 -11.84 13.81 -21.26
CA LYS A 86 -11.23 15.13 -21.45
C LYS A 86 -10.78 15.75 -20.14
N LEU A 87 -11.59 15.67 -19.10
CA LEU A 87 -11.27 16.18 -17.78
C LEU A 87 -10.05 15.44 -17.17
N ASN A 88 -10.00 14.12 -17.27
CA ASN A 88 -8.87 13.32 -16.79
C ASN A 88 -7.59 13.64 -17.59
N TYR A 89 -7.70 13.90 -18.89
CA TYR A 89 -6.57 14.33 -19.72
C TYR A 89 -6.01 15.68 -19.23
N LEU A 90 -6.86 16.67 -18.97
CA LEU A 90 -6.44 17.97 -18.44
C LEU A 90 -5.74 17.85 -17.08
N ARG A 91 -6.27 17.01 -16.18
CA ARG A 91 -5.63 16.72 -14.89
C ARG A 91 -4.27 16.07 -15.05
N HIS A 92 -4.18 15.08 -15.94
CA HIS A 92 -2.92 14.37 -16.21
C HIS A 92 -1.86 15.31 -16.80
N THR A 93 -2.26 16.19 -17.72
CA THR A 93 -1.37 17.19 -18.31
C THR A 93 -0.85 18.16 -17.26
N GLU A 94 -1.73 18.62 -16.37
CA GLU A 94 -1.30 19.53 -15.30
C GLU A 94 -0.41 18.83 -14.26
N MET A 95 -0.68 17.58 -13.91
CA MET A 95 0.22 16.79 -13.05
C MET A 95 1.61 16.63 -13.67
N GLN A 96 1.69 16.34 -14.97
CA GLN A 96 2.98 16.25 -15.69
C GLN A 96 3.71 17.60 -15.72
N ARG A 97 2.98 18.70 -15.91
CA ARG A 97 3.54 20.05 -15.86
C ARG A 97 4.14 20.34 -14.47
N GLN A 98 3.40 20.03 -13.41
CA GLN A 98 3.86 20.22 -12.04
C GLN A 98 5.08 19.36 -11.72
N GLN A 99 5.12 18.12 -12.22
CA GLN A 99 6.27 17.25 -12.08
C GLN A 99 7.53 17.84 -12.75
N LYS A 100 7.40 18.44 -13.93
CA LYS A 100 8.52 19.10 -14.62
C LYS A 100 9.03 20.34 -13.85
N VAL A 101 8.12 21.10 -13.24
CA VAL A 101 8.46 22.33 -12.50
C VAL A 101 9.07 22.00 -11.13
N THR A 102 8.51 21.02 -10.41
CA THR A 102 8.93 20.69 -9.03
C THR A 102 10.00 19.60 -8.96
N GLY A 103 10.26 18.90 -10.06
CA GLY A 103 11.16 17.72 -10.08
C GLY A 103 10.61 16.50 -9.32
N LYS A 104 9.43 16.61 -8.69
CA LYS A 104 8.83 15.55 -7.88
C LYS A 104 7.57 15.02 -8.53
N ARG A 105 7.49 13.70 -8.69
CA ARG A 105 6.26 13.03 -9.08
C ARG A 105 5.31 13.04 -7.88
N ARG A 106 4.15 13.67 -8.04
CA ARG A 106 3.12 13.75 -7.00
C ARG A 106 1.81 13.20 -7.53
N ASN A 107 1.20 12.31 -6.77
CA ASN A 107 -0.16 11.83 -7.02
C ASN A 107 -1.11 12.59 -6.09
N ASP A 108 -2.15 13.22 -6.64
CA ASP A 108 -3.12 13.98 -5.87
C ASP A 108 -4.21 13.11 -5.21
N THR A 109 -4.23 11.82 -5.48
CA THR A 109 -5.22 10.87 -4.93
C THR A 109 -5.22 10.85 -3.40
N ASN A 110 -4.05 10.97 -2.77
CA ASN A 110 -3.93 10.99 -1.33
C ASN A 110 -4.55 12.23 -0.68
N TYR A 111 -4.81 13.28 -1.44
CA TYR A 111 -5.36 14.56 -0.96
C TYR A 111 -6.87 14.68 -1.13
N ILE A 112 -7.53 13.78 -1.88
CA ILE A 112 -8.97 13.86 -2.18
C ILE A 112 -9.80 13.82 -0.90
N LEU A 113 -9.59 12.83 -0.03
CA LEU A 113 -10.33 12.70 1.22
C LEU A 113 -10.01 13.85 2.22
N PRO A 114 -8.75 14.22 2.48
CA PRO A 114 -8.44 15.39 3.29
C PRO A 114 -9.07 16.68 2.75
N TYR A 115 -9.05 16.91 1.44
CA TYR A 115 -9.67 18.07 0.82
C TYR A 115 -11.19 18.09 1.05
N PHE A 116 -11.86 16.94 0.86
CA PHE A 116 -13.29 16.80 1.14
C PHE A 116 -13.61 17.14 2.60
N VAL A 117 -12.86 16.59 3.55
CA VAL A 117 -13.05 16.85 4.98
C VAL A 117 -12.89 18.33 5.28
N LEU A 118 -11.84 18.97 4.78
CA LEU A 118 -11.54 20.37 5.06
C LEU A 118 -12.53 21.36 4.42
N THR A 119 -13.16 20.99 3.28
CA THR A 119 -14.03 21.90 2.53
C THR A 119 -15.52 21.68 2.77
N GLN A 120 -15.93 20.46 3.13
CA GLN A 120 -17.34 20.08 3.22
C GLN A 120 -17.84 19.88 4.65
N MET A 121 -16.93 19.81 5.63
CA MET A 121 -17.30 19.54 7.02
C MET A 121 -17.16 20.77 7.91
N SER A 122 -17.95 20.83 8.98
CA SER A 122 -17.84 21.88 10.00
C SER A 122 -16.55 21.75 10.80
N ALA A 123 -16.06 22.86 11.37
CA ALA A 123 -14.80 22.89 12.14
C ALA A 123 -14.76 21.86 13.28
N GLY A 124 -15.88 21.64 13.98
CA GLY A 124 -15.96 20.62 15.03
C GLY A 124 -15.80 19.18 14.50
N MET A 125 -16.41 18.88 13.35
CA MET A 125 -16.25 17.57 12.71
C MET A 125 -14.83 17.36 12.17
N ILE A 126 -14.21 18.39 11.62
CA ILE A 126 -12.81 18.34 11.18
C ILE A 126 -11.90 17.97 12.37
N GLY A 127 -12.07 18.66 13.51
CA GLY A 127 -11.30 18.40 14.72
C GLY A 127 -11.50 16.95 15.22
N LEU A 128 -12.75 16.46 15.22
CA LEU A 128 -13.06 15.10 15.64
C LEU A 128 -12.40 14.05 14.71
N ILE A 129 -12.46 14.26 13.40
CA ILE A 129 -11.83 13.35 12.41
C ILE A 129 -10.32 13.34 12.59
N VAL A 130 -9.68 14.51 12.73
CA VAL A 130 -8.23 14.59 12.95
C VAL A 130 -7.83 13.90 14.25
N ALA A 131 -8.57 14.14 15.34
CA ALA A 131 -8.32 13.46 16.62
C ALA A 131 -8.47 11.93 16.51
N THR A 132 -9.50 11.46 15.79
CA THR A 132 -9.72 10.04 15.56
C THR A 132 -8.60 9.40 14.74
N ILE A 133 -8.12 10.06 13.68
CA ILE A 133 -7.01 9.59 12.86
C ILE A 133 -5.73 9.50 13.70
N LEU A 134 -5.44 10.53 14.50
CA LEU A 134 -4.27 10.54 15.39
C LEU A 134 -4.37 9.43 16.45
N ALA A 135 -5.52 9.27 17.08
CA ALA A 135 -5.73 8.21 18.08
C ALA A 135 -5.54 6.80 17.47
N ALA A 136 -6.10 6.57 16.28
CA ALA A 136 -5.95 5.30 15.57
C ALA A 136 -4.50 5.03 15.16
N ALA A 137 -3.80 6.06 14.67
CA ALA A 137 -2.38 5.95 14.30
C ALA A 137 -1.51 5.64 15.52
N LEU A 138 -1.67 6.39 16.62
CA LEU A 138 -0.91 6.18 17.85
C LEU A 138 -1.17 4.79 18.43
N SER A 139 -2.42 4.33 18.48
CA SER A 139 -2.78 2.99 18.95
C SER A 139 -2.11 1.88 18.12
N SER A 140 -2.08 2.03 16.80
CA SER A 140 -1.44 1.06 15.90
C SER A 140 0.08 1.05 16.05
N ILE A 141 0.70 2.22 16.21
CA ILE A 141 2.15 2.36 16.40
C ILE A 141 2.55 1.74 17.75
N ASP A 142 1.83 2.05 18.82
CA ASP A 142 2.11 1.54 20.16
C ASP A 142 2.06 0.01 20.20
N SER A 143 0.98 -0.59 19.70
CA SER A 143 0.84 -2.05 19.65
C SER A 143 1.91 -2.71 18.77
N GLY A 144 2.27 -2.10 17.64
CA GLY A 144 3.33 -2.58 16.75
C GLY A 144 4.71 -2.56 17.42
N LEU A 145 5.09 -1.43 18.02
CA LEU A 145 6.36 -1.28 18.72
C LEU A 145 6.47 -2.22 19.92
N ASN A 146 5.39 -2.35 20.70
CA ASN A 146 5.36 -3.24 21.85
C ASN A 146 5.50 -4.72 21.43
N SER A 147 4.85 -5.12 20.34
CA SER A 147 4.98 -6.48 19.79
C SER A 147 6.40 -6.77 19.31
N LEU A 148 7.03 -5.84 18.58
CA LEU A 148 8.41 -5.98 18.12
C LEU A 148 9.41 -6.03 19.28
N ALA A 149 9.23 -5.18 20.28
CA ALA A 149 10.09 -5.17 21.48
C ALA A 149 9.94 -6.46 22.29
N SER A 150 8.72 -6.93 22.48
CA SER A 150 8.42 -8.19 23.19
C SER A 150 9.05 -9.38 22.45
N SER A 151 8.87 -9.48 21.16
CA SER A 151 9.48 -10.54 20.34
C SER A 151 11.00 -10.48 20.40
N THR A 152 11.59 -9.28 20.32
CA THR A 152 13.05 -9.11 20.43
C THR A 152 13.60 -9.58 21.77
N VAL A 153 12.93 -9.24 22.88
CA VAL A 153 13.47 -9.53 24.22
C VAL A 153 13.10 -10.93 24.68
N ILE A 154 11.85 -11.37 24.47
CA ILE A 154 11.38 -12.66 24.99
C ILE A 154 11.75 -13.79 24.05
N ASP A 155 11.40 -13.66 22.73
CA ASP A 155 11.59 -14.77 21.78
C ASP A 155 13.05 -14.93 21.36
N TRP A 156 13.81 -13.83 21.29
CA TRP A 156 15.21 -13.87 20.87
C TRP A 156 16.16 -13.81 22.06
N TYR A 157 16.19 -12.71 22.80
CA TYR A 157 17.20 -12.49 23.81
C TYR A 157 17.09 -13.51 24.97
N GLN A 158 15.91 -13.66 25.56
CA GLN A 158 15.70 -14.55 26.70
C GLN A 158 15.86 -16.01 26.30
N ARG A 159 15.38 -16.40 25.13
CA ARG A 159 15.46 -17.78 24.62
C ARG A 159 16.87 -18.18 24.24
N LEU A 160 17.71 -17.25 23.79
CA LEU A 160 19.11 -17.51 23.44
C LEU A 160 20.06 -17.32 24.64
N SER A 161 19.60 -16.67 25.71
CA SER A 161 20.42 -16.45 26.92
C SER A 161 20.44 -17.72 27.80
N PRO A 162 21.63 -18.24 28.18
CA PRO A 162 21.72 -19.43 29.00
C PRO A 162 21.34 -19.20 30.48
N THR A 163 21.13 -17.95 30.91
CA THR A 163 20.85 -17.58 32.29
C THR A 163 19.52 -16.85 32.40
N GLU A 164 18.70 -17.23 33.40
CA GLU A 164 17.52 -16.47 33.74
C GLU A 164 17.87 -15.04 34.19
N LYS A 165 17.18 -14.06 33.62
CA LYS A 165 17.37 -12.65 33.93
C LYS A 165 16.26 -12.15 34.85
N SER A 166 16.58 -11.18 35.69
CA SER A 166 15.59 -10.55 36.56
C SER A 166 14.52 -9.79 35.72
N ASP A 167 13.28 -9.73 36.24
CA ASP A 167 12.17 -9.03 35.62
C ASP A 167 12.49 -7.56 35.34
N ARG A 168 13.23 -6.90 36.23
CA ARG A 168 13.69 -5.51 36.04
C ARG A 168 14.62 -5.36 34.85
N PHE A 169 15.50 -6.32 34.65
CA PHE A 169 16.37 -6.31 33.47
C PHE A 169 15.57 -6.50 32.18
N LEU A 170 14.66 -7.47 32.14
CA LEU A 170 13.81 -7.73 30.98
C LEU A 170 12.93 -6.52 30.64
N LEU A 171 12.38 -5.85 31.67
CA LEU A 171 11.59 -4.63 31.49
C LEU A 171 12.43 -3.49 30.87
N ASN A 172 13.65 -3.28 31.37
CA ASN A 172 14.53 -2.25 30.82
C ASN A 172 15.01 -2.59 29.41
N ALA A 173 15.31 -3.85 29.14
CA ALA A 173 15.63 -4.35 27.80
C ALA A 173 14.47 -4.12 26.82
N SER A 174 13.22 -4.38 27.26
CA SER A 174 12.02 -4.14 26.44
C SER A 174 11.83 -2.65 26.14
N ARG A 175 12.04 -1.77 27.13
CA ARG A 175 11.97 -0.32 26.91
C ARG A 175 13.02 0.16 25.91
N LEU A 176 14.25 -0.36 26.02
CA LEU A 176 15.32 -0.03 25.09
C LEU A 176 15.01 -0.55 23.68
N ALA A 177 14.50 -1.77 23.57
CA ALA A 177 14.06 -2.35 22.31
C ALA A 177 12.91 -1.54 21.67
N THR A 178 11.92 -1.10 22.46
CA THR A 178 10.84 -0.22 21.99
C THR A 178 11.39 1.09 21.42
N ALA A 179 12.32 1.73 22.13
CA ALA A 179 12.97 2.96 21.66
C ALA A 179 13.76 2.71 20.37
N GLY A 180 14.51 1.61 20.30
CA GLY A 180 15.27 1.23 19.09
C GLY A 180 14.36 0.99 17.88
N TRP A 181 13.28 0.25 18.04
CA TRP A 181 12.29 0.04 16.98
C TRP A 181 11.56 1.32 16.60
N GLY A 182 11.31 2.22 17.57
CA GLY A 182 10.75 3.55 17.29
C GLY A 182 11.67 4.39 16.42
N VAL A 183 12.96 4.45 16.73
CA VAL A 183 13.98 5.14 15.90
C VAL A 183 14.03 4.53 14.49
N PHE A 184 14.07 3.20 14.40
CA PHE A 184 14.04 2.52 13.10
C PHE A 184 12.79 2.87 12.28
N ALA A 185 11.62 2.88 12.92
CA ALA A 185 10.35 3.24 12.24
C ALA A 185 10.37 4.69 11.72
N VAL A 186 10.92 5.64 12.49
CA VAL A 186 11.08 7.03 12.05
C VAL A 186 12.03 7.13 10.86
N LEU A 187 13.19 6.47 10.91
CA LEU A 187 14.14 6.47 9.80
C LEU A 187 13.54 5.83 8.54
N ALA A 188 12.82 4.73 8.68
CA ALA A 188 12.12 4.10 7.57
C ALA A 188 11.04 5.03 6.99
N ALA A 189 10.26 5.71 7.83
CA ALA A 189 9.24 6.67 7.38
C ALA A 189 9.87 7.84 6.60
N LEU A 190 11.01 8.37 7.06
CA LEU A 190 11.74 9.42 6.35
C LEU A 190 12.29 8.95 5.00
N ALA A 191 12.77 7.70 4.92
CA ALA A 191 13.29 7.13 3.67
C ALA A 191 12.18 6.92 2.61
N TYR A 192 10.96 6.62 3.03
CA TYR A 192 9.83 6.33 2.13
C TYR A 192 8.81 7.46 2.05
N GLY A 193 9.03 8.59 2.71
CA GLY A 193 8.03 9.66 2.88
C GLY A 193 7.58 10.39 1.60
N GLU A 194 8.27 10.23 0.48
CA GLU A 194 7.95 10.88 -0.80
C GLU A 194 7.36 9.91 -1.84
N THR A 195 6.53 8.95 -1.41
CA THR A 195 5.94 7.94 -2.29
C THR A 195 4.63 8.41 -2.93
N ASP A 196 4.41 8.05 -4.20
CA ASP A 196 3.23 8.44 -4.98
C ASP A 196 1.89 7.97 -4.36
N SER A 197 1.86 6.77 -3.79
CA SER A 197 0.70 6.20 -3.13
C SER A 197 1.11 5.44 -1.87
N ILE A 198 0.70 5.95 -0.71
CA ILE A 198 0.99 5.33 0.59
C ILE A 198 0.37 3.92 0.68
N VAL A 199 -0.86 3.75 0.16
CA VAL A 199 -1.55 2.45 0.16
C VAL A 199 -0.81 1.43 -0.69
N GLU A 200 -0.32 1.84 -1.87
CA GLU A 200 0.47 0.98 -2.75
C GLU A 200 1.80 0.60 -2.09
N LEU A 201 2.49 1.55 -1.46
CA LEU A 201 3.73 1.30 -0.73
C LEU A 201 3.55 0.26 0.38
N VAL A 202 2.55 0.46 1.24
CA VAL A 202 2.27 -0.46 2.37
C VAL A 202 1.93 -1.86 1.86
N ASN A 203 1.09 -1.97 0.83
CA ASN A 203 0.75 -3.26 0.24
C ASN A 203 1.96 -3.91 -0.45
N LYS A 204 2.79 -3.14 -1.12
CA LYS A 204 4.01 -3.62 -1.74
C LYS A 204 4.99 -4.15 -0.71
N VAL A 205 5.30 -3.36 0.35
CA VAL A 205 6.19 -3.80 1.44
C VAL A 205 5.61 -5.05 2.12
N GLY A 206 4.30 -5.06 2.40
CA GLY A 206 3.61 -6.23 2.95
C GLY A 206 3.75 -7.47 2.06
N SER A 207 3.72 -7.31 0.75
CA SER A 207 3.79 -8.43 -0.20
C SER A 207 5.12 -9.19 -0.17
N TYR A 208 6.22 -8.56 0.28
CA TYR A 208 7.48 -9.26 0.49
C TYR A 208 7.40 -10.31 1.61
N PHE A 209 6.58 -10.03 2.63
CA PHE A 209 6.49 -10.86 3.83
C PHE A 209 5.27 -11.80 3.81
N TYR A 210 4.11 -11.31 3.39
CA TYR A 210 2.85 -12.06 3.51
C TYR A 210 2.86 -13.36 2.71
N GLY A 211 3.36 -13.32 1.49
CA GLY A 211 3.49 -14.52 0.67
C GLY A 211 4.46 -15.53 1.28
N ALA A 212 5.60 -15.05 1.77
CA ALA A 212 6.60 -15.92 2.39
C ALA A 212 6.10 -16.56 3.69
N ILE A 213 5.43 -15.79 4.56
CA ILE A 213 4.80 -16.30 5.79
C ILE A 213 3.74 -17.35 5.45
N LEU A 214 2.85 -17.08 4.49
CA LEU A 214 1.84 -18.04 4.05
C LEU A 214 2.48 -19.34 3.56
N GLY A 215 3.58 -19.24 2.82
CA GLY A 215 4.35 -20.40 2.35
C GLY A 215 4.89 -21.26 3.50
N VAL A 216 5.43 -20.64 4.55
CA VAL A 216 5.89 -21.36 5.74
C VAL A 216 4.74 -22.08 6.44
N PHE A 217 3.57 -21.44 6.60
CA PHE A 217 2.40 -22.12 7.15
C PHE A 217 1.92 -23.27 6.28
N ALA A 218 1.95 -23.14 4.96
CA ALA A 218 1.59 -24.21 4.04
C ALA A 218 2.54 -25.42 4.14
N LEU A 219 3.82 -25.20 4.44
CA LEU A 219 4.79 -26.28 4.64
C LEU A 219 4.45 -27.20 5.80
N ILE A 220 3.64 -26.78 6.79
CA ILE A 220 3.20 -27.62 7.92
C ILE A 220 2.45 -28.87 7.42
N TRP A 221 1.71 -28.75 6.32
CA TRP A 221 0.94 -29.86 5.74
C TRP A 221 1.75 -30.73 4.76
N ILE A 222 2.99 -30.33 4.44
CA ILE A 222 3.81 -31.01 3.45
C ILE A 222 4.87 -31.86 4.16
N LYS A 223 4.70 -33.19 4.19
CA LYS A 223 5.52 -34.14 4.93
C LYS A 223 7.05 -34.07 4.68
N PRO A 224 7.57 -33.78 3.47
CA PRO A 224 9.03 -33.70 3.24
C PRO A 224 9.67 -32.46 3.91
N ALA A 225 8.90 -31.43 4.26
CA ALA A 225 9.44 -30.22 4.87
C ALA A 225 9.92 -30.46 6.30
N ASN A 226 10.97 -29.76 6.69
CA ASN A 226 11.52 -29.73 8.04
C ASN A 226 11.78 -28.28 8.49
N GLY A 227 12.14 -28.06 9.76
CA GLY A 227 12.36 -26.72 10.31
C GLY A 227 13.46 -25.94 9.56
N TRP A 228 14.55 -26.58 9.19
CA TRP A 228 15.62 -25.96 8.40
C TRP A 228 15.15 -25.62 6.98
N GLY A 229 14.38 -26.53 6.35
CA GLY A 229 13.78 -26.28 5.04
C GLY A 229 12.82 -25.10 5.07
N ALA A 230 12.00 -24.97 6.11
CA ALA A 230 11.09 -23.84 6.27
C ALA A 230 11.87 -22.52 6.47
N PHE A 231 12.91 -22.49 7.29
CA PHE A 231 13.71 -21.31 7.56
C PHE A 231 14.48 -20.81 6.32
N ILE A 232 15.22 -21.72 5.67
CA ILE A 232 15.98 -21.38 4.46
C ILE A 232 15.01 -21.07 3.31
N GLY A 233 13.91 -21.81 3.20
CA GLY A 233 12.85 -21.59 2.24
C GLY A 233 12.22 -20.20 2.38
N LEU A 234 12.01 -19.73 3.62
CA LEU A 234 11.55 -18.36 3.89
C LEU A 234 12.51 -17.31 3.30
N ILE A 235 13.80 -17.43 3.59
CA ILE A 235 14.82 -16.47 3.12
C ILE A 235 14.91 -16.47 1.59
N LEU A 236 14.98 -17.66 0.98
CA LEU A 236 15.04 -17.80 -0.47
C LEU A 236 13.74 -17.35 -1.15
N GLY A 237 12.59 -17.58 -0.52
CA GLY A 237 11.31 -17.09 -0.99
C GLY A 237 11.24 -15.56 -1.01
N MET A 238 11.67 -14.91 0.05
CA MET A 238 11.76 -13.42 0.11
C MET A 238 12.75 -12.88 -0.93
N PHE A 239 13.89 -13.55 -1.11
CA PHE A 239 14.86 -13.19 -2.15
C PHE A 239 14.27 -13.33 -3.56
N THR A 240 13.51 -14.39 -3.80
CA THR A 240 12.81 -14.59 -5.08
C THR A 240 11.80 -13.47 -5.33
N VAL A 241 11.01 -13.08 -4.32
CA VAL A 241 10.08 -11.93 -4.43
C VAL A 241 10.84 -10.64 -4.78
N PHE A 242 11.98 -10.41 -4.13
CA PHE A 242 12.84 -9.25 -4.42
C PHE A 242 13.33 -9.25 -5.88
N LEU A 243 13.74 -10.39 -6.42
CA LEU A 243 14.15 -10.50 -7.82
C LEU A 243 12.99 -10.20 -8.76
N PHE A 244 11.81 -10.76 -8.51
CA PHE A 244 10.63 -10.53 -9.35
C PHE A 244 10.08 -9.10 -9.26
N ASP A 245 10.17 -8.43 -8.11
CA ASP A 245 9.79 -7.01 -8.01
C ASP A 245 10.73 -6.10 -8.80
N ASN A 246 11.99 -6.51 -8.97
CA ASN A 246 12.97 -5.78 -9.76
C ASN A 246 13.09 -6.28 -11.21
N LEU A 247 12.12 -7.03 -11.69
CA LEU A 247 12.03 -7.47 -13.08
C LEU A 247 11.31 -6.40 -13.90
N TYR A 248 11.99 -5.88 -14.93
CA TYR A 248 11.49 -4.86 -15.85
C TYR A 248 11.40 -5.43 -17.25
N VAL A 249 10.45 -4.92 -18.03
CA VAL A 249 10.29 -5.24 -19.44
C VAL A 249 10.43 -3.98 -20.29
N ASN A 250 11.19 -4.06 -21.35
CA ASN A 250 11.23 -3.03 -22.38
C ASN A 250 10.09 -3.30 -23.36
N PRO A 251 9.06 -2.41 -23.45
CA PRO A 251 7.91 -2.64 -24.32
C PRO A 251 8.22 -2.59 -25.82
N ALA A 252 9.35 -1.99 -26.21
CA ALA A 252 9.75 -1.90 -27.62
C ALA A 252 10.48 -3.16 -28.12
N SER A 253 11.33 -3.76 -27.27
CA SER A 253 12.15 -4.94 -27.63
C SER A 253 11.64 -6.25 -27.02
N HIS A 254 10.62 -6.22 -26.14
CA HIS A 254 10.13 -7.37 -25.36
C HIS A 254 11.22 -8.09 -24.56
N THR A 255 12.33 -7.41 -24.25
CA THR A 255 13.41 -7.95 -23.43
C THR A 255 13.17 -7.71 -21.94
N TYR A 256 13.54 -8.70 -21.10
CA TYR A 256 13.45 -8.59 -19.65
C TYR A 256 14.80 -8.18 -19.08
N HIS A 257 14.79 -7.23 -18.16
CA HIS A 257 15.98 -6.73 -17.49
C HIS A 257 15.75 -6.73 -15.98
N PHE A 258 16.73 -7.21 -15.22
CA PHE A 258 16.76 -7.05 -13.78
C PHE A 258 17.41 -5.70 -13.43
N PHE A 259 16.85 -4.99 -12.46
CA PHE A 259 17.38 -3.71 -11.95
C PHE A 259 17.57 -2.63 -13.03
N ALA A 260 16.64 -2.53 -13.99
CA ALA A 260 16.73 -1.53 -15.03
C ALA A 260 16.49 -0.11 -14.48
N ASN A 261 17.45 0.78 -14.71
CA ASN A 261 17.36 2.22 -14.38
C ASN A 261 16.87 3.05 -15.59
N ASP A 262 16.52 2.39 -16.70
CA ASP A 262 16.08 3.08 -17.91
C ASP A 262 14.61 3.47 -17.82
N THR A 263 14.31 4.74 -18.09
CA THR A 263 12.95 5.31 -18.09
C THR A 263 12.02 4.69 -19.14
N SER A 264 12.59 4.00 -20.15
CA SER A 264 11.84 3.27 -21.17
C SER A 264 11.29 1.92 -20.69
N CYS A 265 11.86 1.36 -19.61
CA CYS A 265 11.45 0.07 -19.06
C CYS A 265 10.29 0.20 -18.07
N LYS A 266 9.32 -0.71 -18.17
CA LYS A 266 8.18 -0.81 -17.22
C LYS A 266 8.35 -2.06 -16.34
N LYS A 267 7.80 -2.01 -15.14
CA LYS A 267 7.74 -3.22 -14.30
C LYS A 267 7.01 -4.34 -15.03
N ALA A 268 7.61 -5.52 -15.07
CA ALA A 268 7.04 -6.68 -15.74
C ALA A 268 5.82 -7.24 -15.01
N LEU A 269 5.80 -7.13 -13.67
CA LEU A 269 4.76 -7.68 -12.82
C LEU A 269 4.13 -6.62 -11.92
N SER A 270 2.82 -6.74 -11.70
CA SER A 270 2.13 -5.99 -10.64
C SER A 270 2.52 -6.55 -9.28
N TYR A 271 2.62 -5.68 -8.27
CA TYR A 271 2.91 -6.07 -6.88
C TYR A 271 1.90 -7.09 -6.32
N LEU A 272 0.70 -7.20 -6.87
CA LEU A 272 -0.30 -8.19 -6.48
C LEU A 272 0.17 -9.64 -6.69
N TRP A 273 1.02 -9.88 -7.68
CA TRP A 273 1.58 -11.21 -7.97
C TRP A 273 2.71 -11.61 -7.02
N LEU A 274 3.28 -10.68 -6.26
CA LEU A 274 4.38 -10.97 -5.35
C LEU A 274 3.97 -11.92 -4.22
N ASN A 275 2.72 -11.85 -3.75
CA ASN A 275 2.23 -12.76 -2.71
C ASN A 275 2.17 -14.23 -3.18
N PRO A 276 1.50 -14.58 -4.30
CA PRO A 276 1.55 -15.93 -4.84
C PRO A 276 2.98 -16.41 -5.12
N ILE A 277 3.80 -15.57 -5.76
CA ILE A 277 5.21 -15.91 -6.06
C ILE A 277 5.98 -16.26 -4.78
N GLY A 278 5.86 -15.43 -3.73
CA GLY A 278 6.49 -15.68 -2.44
C GLY A 278 6.04 -16.99 -1.81
N THR A 279 4.73 -17.25 -1.81
CA THR A 279 4.16 -18.48 -1.26
C THR A 279 4.69 -19.73 -1.96
N PHE A 280 4.60 -19.76 -3.29
CA PHE A 280 5.07 -20.93 -4.06
C PHE A 280 6.59 -21.11 -3.98
N SER A 281 7.36 -20.03 -3.99
CA SER A 281 8.81 -20.09 -3.83
C SER A 281 9.22 -20.70 -2.50
N VAL A 282 8.61 -20.27 -1.39
CA VAL A 282 8.89 -20.85 -0.06
C VAL A 282 8.53 -22.33 -0.01
N ILE A 283 7.41 -22.73 -0.60
CA ILE A 283 7.01 -24.15 -0.65
C ILE A 283 8.03 -24.95 -1.45
N ILE A 284 8.41 -24.49 -2.63
CA ILE A 284 9.36 -25.20 -3.50
C ILE A 284 10.71 -25.34 -2.79
N TRP A 285 11.29 -24.24 -2.32
CA TRP A 285 12.59 -24.27 -1.64
C TRP A 285 12.54 -25.06 -0.33
N GLY A 286 11.48 -24.88 0.46
CA GLY A 286 11.30 -25.58 1.72
C GLY A 286 11.21 -27.10 1.58
N VAL A 287 10.50 -27.58 0.55
CA VAL A 287 10.41 -29.01 0.21
C VAL A 287 11.73 -29.53 -0.32
N LEU A 288 12.38 -28.84 -1.26
CA LEU A 288 13.67 -29.26 -1.83
C LEU A 288 14.73 -29.40 -0.73
N ILE A 289 14.86 -28.41 0.14
CA ILE A 289 15.84 -28.45 1.24
C ILE A 289 15.44 -29.52 2.26
N GLY A 290 14.18 -29.73 2.54
CA GLY A 290 13.68 -30.79 3.41
C GLY A 290 14.05 -32.19 2.91
N ILE A 291 13.93 -32.44 1.60
CA ILE A 291 14.33 -33.70 0.97
C ILE A 291 15.86 -33.87 1.04
N LEU A 292 16.63 -32.84 0.68
CA LEU A 292 18.10 -32.89 0.71
C LEU A 292 18.66 -33.11 2.12
N SER A 293 18.03 -32.49 3.13
CA SER A 293 18.42 -32.66 4.53
C SER A 293 18.14 -34.07 5.07
N ARG A 294 17.06 -34.73 4.62
CA ARG A 294 16.75 -36.11 4.98
C ARG A 294 17.74 -37.11 4.36
N SER A 295 18.25 -36.83 3.16
CA SER A 295 19.23 -37.70 2.50
C SER A 295 20.57 -37.74 3.24
N LYS A 296 20.94 -36.74 4.01
CA LYS A 296 22.20 -36.72 4.80
C LYS A 296 22.07 -37.38 6.19
N SER A 297 20.86 -37.71 6.61
CA SER A 297 20.59 -38.36 7.92
C SER A 297 20.38 -39.87 7.82
N LYS A 298 20.55 -40.46 6.65
CA LYS A 298 20.69 -41.88 6.43
C LYS A 298 22.15 -42.20 6.09
#